data_ef41c9c19a0361495daad03771af079d
#
_entry.id   ef41c9c19a0361495daad03771af079d
#
_cell.length_a   1.000
_cell.length_b   1.000
_cell.length_c   1.000
_cell.angle_alpha   90.00
_cell.angle_beta   90.00
_cell.angle_gamma   90.00
#
_symmetry.space_group_name_H-M   'P 1'
#
loop_
_entity.id
_entity.type
_entity.pdbx_description
1 polymer ?
#
loop_
_entity_poly.entity_id
_entity_poly.type
_entity_poly.pdbx_seq_one_letter_code
_entity_poly.pdbx_strand_id
1 'polypeptide(L)'
;REIQTRKNEQNGGREFYVNGQRIYITGGNYIDSDWLLRLSPERYDHEVRFHAEMNLRMIRVWGGALLERPEFYQACDKYGILVFQDLWGSGDCNGAWEDLTKLDSRERRWEYPDNHALFLQMAEDQIKMIRNHPSLCFWCGANEWPLAKDINEALKNDILPRLDPNRLFASYSTDSVFTRNYLGDNGDGPYGIQEPEWFFTFRSHPFNPEAGSVGSPEVESFQAFMPEEDLKAFPRKSRTRNPNWIYHKDLGYGDHLERYGELQTIEDYCRYAQLVNYDQYRSFMEGWASHMWDWYTGILIWKTQNPWTALRG
;
A
#
# COMPACT_ATOMS: atom_id res chain seq x y z
N ARG A 1 -0.53 21.83 13.09
CA ARG A 1 -1.28 20.55 13.24
C ARG A 1 -0.58 19.71 14.30
N GLU A 2 -1.33 19.23 15.27
CA GLU A 2 -0.88 18.25 16.25
C GLU A 2 -1.39 16.87 15.84
N ILE A 3 -0.49 15.88 15.75
CA ILE A 3 -0.84 14.50 15.45
C ILE A 3 -0.37 13.64 16.63
N GLN A 4 -1.31 12.91 17.20
CA GLN A 4 -1.03 11.93 18.25
C GLN A 4 -1.51 10.55 17.80
N THR A 5 -0.81 9.51 18.21
CA THR A 5 -1.21 8.13 17.96
C THR A 5 -1.13 7.32 19.23
N ARG A 6 -2.07 6.40 19.40
CA ARG A 6 -2.03 5.43 20.50
C ARG A 6 -2.52 4.07 20.02
N LYS A 7 -2.03 3.02 20.64
CA LYS A 7 -2.56 1.67 20.40
C LYS A 7 -3.81 1.48 21.24
N ASN A 8 -4.88 1.02 20.61
CA ASN A 8 -6.10 0.65 21.32
C ASN A 8 -5.89 -0.71 21.98
N GLU A 9 -5.99 -0.76 23.31
CA GLU A 9 -5.72 -1.98 24.09
C GLU A 9 -6.80 -3.06 23.88
N GLN A 10 -8.01 -2.67 23.49
CA GLN A 10 -9.12 -3.61 23.30
C GLN A 10 -9.03 -4.33 21.95
N ASN A 11 -8.85 -3.59 20.87
CA ASN A 11 -8.81 -4.15 19.51
C ASN A 11 -7.39 -4.29 18.93
N GLY A 12 -6.40 -3.64 19.54
CA GLY A 12 -5.00 -3.69 19.11
C GLY A 12 -4.67 -2.82 17.90
N GLY A 13 -5.61 -2.02 17.39
CA GLY A 13 -5.40 -1.11 16.27
C GLY A 13 -4.70 0.19 16.66
N ARG A 14 -4.04 0.83 15.70
CA ARG A 14 -3.47 2.16 15.89
C ARG A 14 -4.55 3.22 15.69
N GLU A 15 -4.83 3.99 16.71
CA GLU A 15 -5.72 5.16 16.65
C GLU A 15 -4.93 6.43 16.35
N PHE A 16 -5.52 7.32 15.58
CA PHE A 16 -4.96 8.61 15.21
C PHE A 16 -5.84 9.74 15.71
N TYR A 17 -5.17 10.77 16.24
CA TYR A 17 -5.82 11.99 16.73
C TYR A 17 -5.19 13.18 16.04
N VAL A 18 -6.00 14.00 15.41
CA VAL A 18 -5.58 15.27 14.80
C VAL A 18 -6.21 16.42 15.57
N ASN A 19 -5.37 17.27 16.16
CA ASN A 19 -5.82 18.36 17.03
C ASN A 19 -6.79 17.89 18.14
N GLY A 20 -6.49 16.73 18.73
CA GLY A 20 -7.27 16.11 19.81
C GLY A 20 -8.52 15.33 19.36
N GLN A 21 -8.89 15.38 18.10
CA GLN A 21 -10.03 14.62 17.57
C GLN A 21 -9.58 13.27 16.97
N ARG A 22 -10.21 12.19 17.44
CA ARG A 22 -9.99 10.85 16.87
C ARG A 22 -10.53 10.78 15.45
N ILE A 23 -9.72 10.30 14.55
CA ILE A 23 -10.10 10.10 13.14
C ILE A 23 -9.95 8.64 12.73
N TYR A 24 -10.90 8.15 11.96
CA TYR A 24 -10.80 6.85 11.30
C TYR A 24 -9.95 7.01 10.04
N ILE A 25 -8.95 6.15 9.88
CA ILE A 25 -8.05 6.23 8.73
C ILE A 25 -8.62 5.44 7.57
N THR A 26 -8.87 6.14 6.48
CA THR A 26 -9.03 5.59 5.14
C THR A 26 -7.90 6.14 4.28
N GLY A 27 -7.28 5.31 3.46
CA GLY A 27 -6.15 5.78 2.67
C GLY A 27 -5.69 4.79 1.63
N GLY A 28 -4.53 5.02 1.10
CA GLY A 28 -3.94 4.14 0.11
C GLY A 28 -2.43 4.14 0.11
N ASN A 29 -1.90 3.09 -0.48
CA ASN A 29 -0.48 2.95 -0.73
C ASN A 29 -0.10 3.67 -2.02
N TYR A 30 0.97 4.42 -1.97
CA TYR A 30 1.48 5.25 -3.04
C TYR A 30 2.80 4.67 -3.55
N ILE A 31 2.83 4.44 -4.84
CA ILE A 31 4.04 4.15 -5.61
C ILE A 31 4.09 5.20 -6.70
N ASP A 32 5.26 5.77 -7.00
CA ASP A 32 5.41 6.79 -8.03
C ASP A 32 4.60 6.50 -9.29
N SER A 33 3.95 7.50 -9.84
CA SER A 33 3.05 7.36 -10.99
C SER A 33 3.74 7.35 -12.35
N ASP A 34 5.06 7.48 -12.37
CA ASP A 34 5.86 7.44 -13.60
C ASP A 34 7.12 6.62 -13.39
N TRP A 35 7.26 5.53 -14.14
CA TRP A 35 8.42 4.62 -14.09
C TRP A 35 9.77 5.31 -14.30
N LEU A 36 9.80 6.41 -15.04
CA LEU A 36 11.00 7.23 -15.27
C LEU A 36 11.09 8.41 -14.31
N LEU A 37 10.23 8.48 -13.30
CA LEU A 37 10.21 9.49 -12.24
C LEU A 37 10.11 10.94 -12.77
N ARG A 38 9.38 11.14 -13.88
CA ARG A 38 9.10 12.45 -14.46
C ARG A 38 7.95 13.13 -13.73
N LEU A 39 8.15 13.36 -12.43
CA LEU A 39 7.14 13.91 -11.52
C LEU A 39 7.37 15.42 -11.37
N SER A 40 6.40 16.21 -11.82
CA SER A 40 6.39 17.66 -11.61
C SER A 40 5.63 18.04 -10.34
N PRO A 41 5.84 19.27 -9.81
CA PRO A 41 5.04 19.77 -8.69
C PRO A 41 3.54 19.72 -8.95
N GLU A 42 3.10 20.04 -10.17
CA GLU A 42 1.68 20.02 -10.58
C GLU A 42 1.13 18.59 -10.57
N ARG A 43 1.94 17.59 -10.98
CA ARG A 43 1.53 16.21 -10.95
C ARG A 43 1.32 15.73 -9.52
N TYR A 44 2.24 15.99 -8.62
CA TYR A 44 2.08 15.71 -7.19
C TYR A 44 0.85 16.40 -6.59
N ASP A 45 0.64 17.69 -6.93
CA ASP A 45 -0.54 18.43 -6.46
C ASP A 45 -1.85 17.77 -6.91
N HIS A 46 -1.93 17.33 -8.17
CA HIS A 46 -3.10 16.63 -8.70
C HIS A 46 -3.32 15.27 -8.05
N GLU A 47 -2.28 14.46 -7.91
CA GLU A 47 -2.38 13.11 -7.34
C GLU A 47 -2.82 13.16 -5.87
N VAL A 48 -2.21 14.02 -5.07
CA VAL A 48 -2.60 14.21 -3.67
C VAL A 48 -4.00 14.81 -3.55
N ARG A 49 -4.36 15.76 -4.42
CA ARG A 49 -5.71 16.32 -4.47
C ARG A 49 -6.77 15.24 -4.75
N PHE A 50 -6.53 14.33 -5.69
CA PHE A 50 -7.46 13.23 -5.96
C PHE A 50 -7.66 12.33 -4.75
N HIS A 51 -6.62 12.03 -3.99
CA HIS A 51 -6.77 11.30 -2.73
C HIS A 51 -7.68 12.07 -1.74
N ALA A 52 -7.50 13.37 -1.61
CA ALA A 52 -8.34 14.20 -0.74
C ALA A 52 -9.80 14.26 -1.24
N GLU A 53 -10.02 14.41 -2.54
CA GLU A 53 -11.36 14.44 -3.17
C GLU A 53 -12.10 13.08 -3.03
N MET A 54 -11.36 11.97 -2.99
CA MET A 54 -11.89 10.64 -2.66
C MET A 54 -12.17 10.44 -1.15
N ASN A 55 -11.99 11.47 -0.31
CA ASN A 55 -12.07 11.38 1.15
C ASN A 55 -11.06 10.40 1.78
N LEU A 56 -9.97 10.10 1.11
CA LEU A 56 -8.86 9.41 1.71
C LEU A 56 -8.08 10.39 2.60
N ARG A 57 -7.64 9.91 3.75
CA ARG A 57 -7.03 10.74 4.81
C ARG A 57 -5.56 10.50 4.99
N MET A 58 -5.07 9.39 4.49
CA MET A 58 -3.67 8.98 4.63
C MET A 58 -3.13 8.42 3.32
N ILE A 59 -1.90 8.78 3.00
CA ILE A 59 -1.09 8.14 1.96
C ILE A 59 0.09 7.46 2.65
N ARG A 60 0.28 6.18 2.37
CA ARG A 60 1.50 5.46 2.71
C ARG A 60 2.46 5.51 1.54
N VAL A 61 3.60 6.15 1.73
CA VAL A 61 4.73 6.05 0.80
C VAL A 61 5.40 4.71 1.04
N TRP A 62 5.12 3.76 0.15
CA TRP A 62 5.52 2.37 0.31
C TRP A 62 7.03 2.17 0.15
N GLY A 63 7.62 1.31 0.98
CA GLY A 63 9.06 1.08 1.05
C GLY A 63 9.72 0.43 -0.17
N GLY A 64 8.94 -0.05 -1.14
CA GLY A 64 9.43 -0.50 -2.43
C GLY A 64 9.49 0.60 -3.49
N ALA A 65 9.06 1.83 -3.14
CA ALA A 65 9.14 3.01 -3.98
C ALA A 65 10.35 3.87 -3.58
N LEU A 66 10.41 5.07 -4.11
CA LEU A 66 11.43 6.06 -3.74
C LEU A 66 10.93 7.00 -2.64
N LEU A 67 11.87 7.74 -2.04
CA LEU A 67 11.54 8.93 -1.31
C LEU A 67 10.91 9.94 -2.26
N GLU A 68 9.74 10.45 -1.89
CA GLU A 68 9.06 11.48 -2.66
C GLU A 68 9.80 12.83 -2.56
N ARG A 69 9.59 13.67 -3.56
CA ARG A 69 10.17 15.01 -3.57
C ARG A 69 9.44 15.92 -2.58
N PRO A 70 10.06 17.02 -2.13
CA PRO A 70 9.43 17.95 -1.19
C PRO A 70 8.05 18.43 -1.61
N GLU A 71 7.79 18.55 -2.91
CA GLU A 71 6.51 18.99 -3.47
C GLU A 71 5.36 18.03 -3.15
N PHE A 72 5.63 16.72 -3.04
CA PHE A 72 4.65 15.75 -2.59
C PHE A 72 4.19 16.05 -1.15
N TYR A 73 5.13 16.26 -0.23
CA TYR A 73 4.80 16.55 1.17
C TYR A 73 4.13 17.92 1.32
N GLN A 74 4.53 18.90 0.51
CA GLN A 74 3.86 20.22 0.44
C GLN A 74 2.40 20.06 -0.02
N ALA A 75 2.13 19.21 -1.00
CA ALA A 75 0.77 18.89 -1.42
C ALA A 75 -0.01 18.19 -0.32
N CYS A 76 0.58 17.22 0.39
CA CYS A 76 -0.04 16.58 1.56
C CYS A 76 -0.36 17.59 2.67
N ASP A 77 0.54 18.53 2.95
CA ASP A 77 0.30 19.61 3.90
C ASP A 77 -0.86 20.50 3.48
N LYS A 78 -0.92 20.87 2.18
CA LYS A 78 -1.95 21.71 1.58
C LYS A 78 -3.34 21.09 1.66
N TYR A 79 -3.46 19.84 1.28
CA TYR A 79 -4.75 19.13 1.23
C TYR A 79 -5.13 18.43 2.54
N GLY A 80 -4.26 18.44 3.52
CA GLY A 80 -4.52 17.85 4.84
C GLY A 80 -4.38 16.33 4.89
N ILE A 81 -3.76 15.73 3.91
CA ILE A 81 -3.47 14.29 3.87
C ILE A 81 -2.37 13.96 4.87
N LEU A 82 -2.55 12.88 5.62
CA LEU A 82 -1.53 12.34 6.51
C LEU A 82 -0.57 11.45 5.74
N VAL A 83 0.69 11.42 6.15
CA VAL A 83 1.72 10.59 5.50
C VAL A 83 2.21 9.52 6.47
N PHE A 84 2.10 8.29 6.05
CA PHE A 84 2.76 7.11 6.59
C PHE A 84 4.02 6.89 5.75
N GLN A 85 5.20 7.13 6.32
CA GLN A 85 6.44 7.07 5.58
C GLN A 85 7.22 5.81 5.86
N ASP A 86 7.32 4.92 4.85
CA ASP A 86 8.30 3.83 4.89
C ASP A 86 9.69 4.35 4.47
N LEU A 87 10.71 3.74 5.03
CA LEU A 87 12.05 3.76 4.46
C LEU A 87 12.18 2.68 3.37
N TRP A 88 13.31 2.64 2.65
CA TRP A 88 13.50 1.76 1.46
C TRP A 88 13.70 0.28 1.81
N GLY A 89 12.85 -0.28 2.62
CA GLY A 89 12.92 -1.66 3.06
C GLY A 89 11.77 -2.50 2.51
N SER A 90 11.89 -3.04 1.31
CA SER A 90 10.91 -3.98 0.75
C SER A 90 11.58 -4.92 -0.25
N GLY A 91 10.97 -6.06 -0.48
CA GLY A 91 11.46 -7.05 -1.42
C GLY A 91 12.86 -7.54 -1.04
N ASP A 92 13.81 -7.37 -1.95
CA ASP A 92 15.19 -7.78 -1.69
C ASP A 92 15.94 -6.86 -0.73
N CYS A 93 15.47 -5.63 -0.55
CA CYS A 93 16.10 -4.66 0.35
C CYS A 93 15.94 -4.99 1.85
N ASN A 94 15.07 -5.91 2.21
CA ASN A 94 14.94 -6.44 3.58
C ASN A 94 14.90 -7.97 3.61
N GLY A 95 15.21 -8.62 2.48
CA GLY A 95 15.22 -10.06 2.33
C GLY A 95 13.87 -10.76 2.40
N ALA A 96 12.77 -10.00 2.35
CA ALA A 96 11.41 -10.56 2.42
C ALA A 96 11.06 -11.41 1.20
N TRP A 97 11.48 -10.98 0.01
CA TRP A 97 11.22 -11.70 -1.24
C TRP A 97 12.39 -12.60 -1.63
N GLU A 98 12.10 -13.59 -2.47
CA GLU A 98 13.14 -14.47 -2.99
C GLU A 98 13.96 -13.77 -4.07
N ASP A 99 15.25 -13.60 -3.80
CA ASP A 99 16.25 -13.24 -4.79
C ASP A 99 16.91 -14.51 -5.31
N LEU A 100 16.69 -14.83 -6.58
CA LEU A 100 17.25 -16.03 -7.22
C LEU A 100 18.78 -16.06 -7.20
N THR A 101 19.43 -14.90 -7.10
CA THR A 101 20.89 -14.80 -7.00
C THR A 101 21.41 -15.10 -5.59
N LYS A 102 20.53 -15.20 -4.59
CA LYS A 102 20.85 -15.33 -3.16
C LYS A 102 20.06 -16.45 -2.48
N LEU A 103 19.48 -17.37 -3.25
CA LEU A 103 18.71 -18.52 -2.72
C LEU A 103 19.55 -19.47 -1.85
N ASP A 104 20.85 -19.43 -1.98
CA ASP A 104 21.79 -20.28 -1.24
C ASP A 104 21.95 -19.86 0.24
N SER A 105 21.52 -18.66 0.62
CA SER A 105 21.66 -18.15 1.98
C SER A 105 20.50 -17.27 2.41
N ARG A 106 19.67 -17.81 3.31
CA ARG A 106 18.59 -17.04 3.94
C ARG A 106 19.13 -15.91 4.82
N GLU A 107 20.25 -16.17 5.50
CA GLU A 107 20.93 -15.19 6.36
C GLU A 107 21.39 -13.97 5.55
N ARG A 108 21.98 -14.18 4.38
CA ARG A 108 22.41 -13.09 3.50
C ARG A 108 21.26 -12.20 3.05
N ARG A 109 20.07 -12.75 2.83
CA ARG A 109 18.89 -11.95 2.48
C ARG A 109 18.49 -11.01 3.62
N TRP A 110 18.62 -11.44 4.86
CA TRP A 110 18.31 -10.65 6.04
C TRP A 110 19.35 -9.59 6.40
N GLU A 111 20.52 -9.64 5.76
CA GLU A 111 21.59 -8.65 5.91
C GLU A 111 21.50 -7.51 4.87
N TYR A 112 20.44 -7.48 4.08
CA TYR A 112 20.25 -6.42 3.10
C TYR A 112 19.83 -5.09 3.76
N PRO A 113 20.16 -3.97 3.08
CA PRO A 113 20.99 -3.81 1.85
C PRO A 113 22.49 -4.02 2.10
N ASP A 114 23.27 -4.28 1.05
CA ASP A 114 24.72 -4.57 1.17
C ASP A 114 25.55 -3.44 1.83
N ASN A 115 25.12 -2.20 1.75
CA ASN A 115 25.81 -1.04 2.33
C ASN A 115 24.96 -0.38 3.42
N HIS A 116 25.05 -0.91 4.63
CA HIS A 116 24.31 -0.41 5.79
C HIS A 116 24.66 1.05 6.14
N ALA A 117 25.94 1.43 6.03
CA ALA A 117 26.36 2.79 6.35
C ALA A 117 25.75 3.81 5.40
N LEU A 118 25.71 3.50 4.10
CA LEU A 118 25.06 4.35 3.10
C LEU A 118 23.55 4.43 3.34
N PHE A 119 22.89 3.31 3.64
CA PHE A 119 21.47 3.28 3.96
C PHE A 119 21.14 4.20 5.14
N LEU A 120 21.91 4.10 6.22
CA LEU A 120 21.69 4.92 7.42
C LEU A 120 21.94 6.41 7.13
N GLN A 121 22.95 6.74 6.34
CA GLN A 121 23.21 8.13 5.91
C GLN A 121 22.01 8.67 5.10
N MET A 122 21.54 7.91 4.12
CA MET A 122 20.37 8.29 3.31
C MET A 122 19.10 8.44 4.17
N ALA A 123 18.90 7.54 5.13
CA ALA A 123 17.77 7.65 6.05
C ALA A 123 17.85 8.92 6.92
N GLU A 124 19.03 9.26 7.44
CA GLU A 124 19.23 10.54 8.15
C GLU A 124 18.89 11.75 7.29
N ASP A 125 19.35 11.77 6.04
CA ASP A 125 19.12 12.89 5.13
C ASP A 125 17.64 13.02 4.78
N GLN A 126 16.95 11.89 4.55
CA GLN A 126 15.51 11.86 4.35
C GLN A 126 14.77 12.40 5.57
N ILE A 127 15.08 11.92 6.77
CA ILE A 127 14.44 12.37 7.99
C ILE A 127 14.62 13.89 8.18
N LYS A 128 15.83 14.40 7.98
CA LYS A 128 16.11 15.85 8.05
C LYS A 128 15.31 16.64 7.04
N MET A 129 15.10 16.10 5.83
CA MET A 129 14.38 16.77 4.75
C MET A 129 12.89 16.92 5.05
N ILE A 130 12.25 15.86 5.59
CA ILE A 130 10.78 15.84 5.67
C ILE A 130 10.20 15.90 7.09
N ARG A 131 10.98 15.80 8.15
CA ARG A 131 10.49 15.77 9.54
C ARG A 131 9.67 16.99 9.96
N ASN A 132 9.81 18.12 9.28
CA ASN A 132 9.08 19.34 9.60
C ASN A 132 7.71 19.45 8.91
N HIS A 133 7.35 18.51 8.04
CA HIS A 133 6.04 18.51 7.40
C HIS A 133 4.93 18.12 8.39
N PRO A 134 3.90 18.97 8.55
CA PRO A 134 2.78 18.67 9.46
C PRO A 134 1.88 17.53 8.96
N SER A 135 2.05 17.07 7.73
CA SER A 135 1.40 15.88 7.19
C SER A 135 2.03 14.57 7.68
N LEU A 136 3.32 14.56 7.97
CA LEU A 136 4.04 13.36 8.39
C LEU A 136 3.54 12.87 9.75
N CYS A 137 3.01 11.62 9.79
CA CYS A 137 2.42 11.04 10.99
C CYS A 137 3.42 10.20 11.78
N PHE A 138 4.10 9.29 11.10
CA PHE A 138 5.05 8.37 11.74
C PHE A 138 6.00 7.76 10.71
N TRP A 139 7.04 7.11 11.22
CA TRP A 139 8.07 6.44 10.46
C TRP A 139 7.91 4.94 10.50
N CYS A 140 8.13 4.30 9.37
CA CYS A 140 8.20 2.85 9.26
C CYS A 140 9.55 2.44 8.66
N GLY A 141 10.21 1.48 9.28
CA GLY A 141 11.53 1.03 8.82
C GLY A 141 11.46 0.27 7.51
N ALA A 142 10.42 -0.52 7.30
CA ALA A 142 10.33 -1.39 6.14
C ALA A 142 8.89 -1.89 5.89
N ASN A 143 8.68 -2.40 4.69
CA ASN A 143 7.47 -3.12 4.32
C ASN A 143 7.52 -4.56 4.82
N GLU A 144 6.45 -5.03 5.48
CA GLU A 144 6.18 -6.41 5.90
C GLU A 144 7.20 -7.04 6.87
N TRP A 145 8.49 -6.85 6.65
CA TRP A 145 9.60 -7.42 7.44
C TRP A 145 10.60 -6.35 7.86
N PRO A 146 11.24 -6.48 9.04
CA PRO A 146 12.23 -5.50 9.48
C PRO A 146 13.47 -5.50 8.58
N LEU A 147 14.14 -4.36 8.57
CA LEU A 147 15.50 -4.24 8.01
C LEU A 147 16.50 -5.09 8.82
N ALA A 148 17.72 -5.20 8.30
CA ALA A 148 18.84 -5.81 9.01
C ALA A 148 18.93 -5.26 10.45
N LYS A 149 19.29 -6.13 11.38
CA LYS A 149 19.17 -5.85 12.82
C LYS A 149 19.88 -4.57 13.25
N ASP A 150 21.11 -4.38 12.80
CA ASP A 150 21.92 -3.20 13.13
C ASP A 150 21.35 -1.90 12.53
N ILE A 151 20.81 -1.95 11.32
CA ILE A 151 20.10 -0.82 10.70
C ILE A 151 18.85 -0.47 11.53
N ASN A 152 18.04 -1.46 11.86
CA ASN A 152 16.82 -1.25 12.64
C ASN A 152 17.12 -0.70 14.05
N GLU A 153 18.17 -1.22 14.71
CA GLU A 153 18.61 -0.74 16.01
C GLU A 153 19.17 0.70 15.94
N ALA A 154 19.94 1.04 14.91
CA ALA A 154 20.46 2.40 14.71
C ALA A 154 19.31 3.41 14.47
N LEU A 155 18.33 3.06 13.64
CA LEU A 155 17.15 3.90 13.42
C LEU A 155 16.37 4.13 14.70
N LYS A 156 16.10 3.06 15.45
CA LYS A 156 15.24 3.07 16.65
C LYS A 156 15.91 3.74 17.85
N ASN A 157 17.21 3.50 18.06
CA ASN A 157 17.89 3.86 19.32
C ASN A 157 18.79 5.10 19.19
N ASP A 158 19.12 5.55 17.99
CA ASP A 158 19.97 6.71 17.76
C ASP A 158 19.34 7.72 16.81
N ILE A 159 19.12 7.39 15.54
CA ILE A 159 18.80 8.35 14.49
C ILE A 159 17.48 9.05 14.75
N LEU A 160 16.39 8.30 14.93
CA LEU A 160 15.06 8.89 15.16
C LEU A 160 14.94 9.58 16.52
N PRO A 161 15.44 9.04 17.64
CA PRO A 161 15.46 9.78 18.90
C PRO A 161 16.21 11.11 18.84
N ARG A 162 17.24 11.21 18.02
CA ARG A 162 18.03 12.43 17.84
C ARG A 162 17.38 13.41 16.86
N LEU A 163 16.74 12.93 15.79
CA LEU A 163 16.27 13.78 14.70
C LEU A 163 14.78 14.10 14.76
N ASP A 164 13.97 13.16 15.25
CA ASP A 164 12.50 13.29 15.31
C ASP A 164 11.90 12.47 16.47
N PRO A 165 12.19 12.86 17.72
CA PRO A 165 11.88 12.07 18.92
C PRO A 165 10.39 11.93 19.22
N ASN A 166 9.54 12.75 18.61
CA ASN A 166 8.12 12.83 18.95
C ASN A 166 7.22 11.97 18.06
N ARG A 167 7.76 11.43 16.96
CA ARG A 167 6.98 10.54 16.07
C ARG A 167 7.23 9.09 16.39
N LEU A 168 6.16 8.31 16.25
CA LEU A 168 6.24 6.86 16.36
C LEU A 168 7.18 6.32 15.30
N PHE A 169 7.98 5.33 15.67
CA PHE A 169 8.71 4.46 14.76
C PHE A 169 8.22 3.02 14.89
N ALA A 170 7.83 2.42 13.78
CA ALA A 170 7.56 1.00 13.63
C ALA A 170 8.68 0.37 12.81
N SER A 171 9.20 -0.77 13.23
CA SER A 171 10.30 -1.43 12.51
C SER A 171 9.86 -1.93 11.12
N TYR A 172 8.59 -2.28 10.98
CA TYR A 172 7.96 -2.67 9.71
C TYR A 172 6.44 -2.42 9.79
N SER A 173 5.76 -2.51 8.66
CA SER A 173 4.37 -2.04 8.49
C SER A 173 3.36 -2.71 9.43
N THR A 174 3.62 -3.93 9.89
CA THR A 174 2.77 -4.70 10.79
C THR A 174 3.43 -5.01 12.14
N ASP A 175 4.47 -4.25 12.50
CA ASP A 175 5.12 -4.36 13.81
C ASP A 175 4.10 -4.23 14.94
N SER A 176 4.26 -5.03 15.97
CA SER A 176 3.39 -5.07 17.15
C SER A 176 3.32 -3.74 17.90
N VAL A 177 4.31 -2.87 17.79
CA VAL A 177 4.27 -1.51 18.33
C VAL A 177 3.23 -0.65 17.60
N PHE A 178 3.01 -0.93 16.32
CA PHE A 178 2.07 -0.22 15.47
C PHE A 178 0.66 -0.79 15.56
N THR A 179 0.49 -2.09 15.26
CA THR A 179 -0.82 -2.75 15.23
C THR A 179 -0.71 -4.19 15.70
N ARG A 180 -1.85 -4.84 15.99
CA ARG A 180 -1.89 -6.28 16.25
C ARG A 180 -2.14 -7.03 14.94
N ASN A 181 -1.31 -8.01 14.66
CA ASN A 181 -1.57 -8.96 13.60
C ASN A 181 -2.40 -10.14 14.15
N TYR A 182 -3.67 -10.25 13.74
CA TYR A 182 -4.56 -11.32 14.19
C TYR A 182 -4.50 -12.58 13.35
N LEU A 183 -4.16 -12.45 12.07
CA LEU A 183 -4.21 -13.55 11.11
C LEU A 183 -2.86 -14.25 10.91
N GLY A 184 -1.78 -13.67 11.46
CA GLY A 184 -0.42 -14.13 11.15
C GLY A 184 0.11 -13.54 9.84
N ASP A 185 1.07 -14.20 9.24
CA ASP A 185 1.78 -13.76 8.05
C ASP A 185 2.37 -12.34 8.18
N ASN A 186 2.32 -11.58 7.11
CA ASN A 186 2.86 -10.21 7.09
C ASN A 186 1.90 -9.18 7.71
N GLY A 187 0.67 -9.59 8.06
CA GLY A 187 -0.33 -8.73 8.71
C GLY A 187 -1.03 -7.75 7.77
N ASP A 188 -1.17 -8.11 6.53
CA ASP A 188 -1.83 -7.37 5.46
C ASP A 188 -2.72 -8.27 4.58
N GLY A 189 -3.28 -7.73 3.49
CA GLY A 189 -4.29 -8.41 2.68
C GLY A 189 -5.70 -8.32 3.27
N PRO A 190 -6.70 -8.95 2.64
CA PRO A 190 -6.59 -9.80 1.46
C PRO A 190 -6.29 -9.03 0.18
N TYR A 191 -5.78 -9.73 -0.85
CA TYR A 191 -5.50 -9.17 -2.17
C TYR A 191 -6.31 -9.84 -3.29
N GLY A 192 -7.04 -10.88 -3.00
CA GLY A 192 -7.91 -11.59 -3.94
C GLY A 192 -9.37 -11.18 -3.78
N ILE A 193 -10.21 -11.63 -4.73
CA ILE A 193 -11.65 -11.44 -4.66
C ILE A 193 -12.21 -12.22 -3.46
N GLN A 194 -12.99 -11.53 -2.63
CA GLN A 194 -13.76 -12.11 -1.52
C GLN A 194 -15.25 -12.03 -1.82
N GLU A 195 -16.04 -12.90 -1.22
CA GLU A 195 -17.48 -12.66 -1.19
C GLU A 195 -17.78 -11.40 -0.37
N PRO A 196 -18.67 -10.50 -0.80
CA PRO A 196 -18.93 -9.23 -0.10
C PRO A 196 -19.21 -9.38 1.39
N GLU A 197 -19.94 -10.44 1.79
CA GLU A 197 -20.26 -10.75 3.19
C GLU A 197 -19.02 -10.96 4.06
N TRP A 198 -17.92 -11.44 3.48
CA TRP A 198 -16.66 -11.66 4.20
C TRP A 198 -16.17 -10.40 4.90
N PHE A 199 -16.25 -9.24 4.24
CA PHE A 199 -15.79 -7.98 4.79
C PHE A 199 -16.59 -7.51 6.01
N PHE A 200 -17.82 -7.97 6.18
CA PHE A 200 -18.70 -7.62 7.30
C PHE A 200 -18.66 -8.63 8.45
N THR A 201 -18.28 -9.87 8.18
CA THR A 201 -18.40 -10.98 9.14
C THR A 201 -17.07 -11.52 9.62
N PHE A 202 -16.01 -11.34 8.85
CA PHE A 202 -14.69 -11.84 9.20
C PHE A 202 -13.78 -10.73 9.72
N ARG A 203 -13.33 -10.88 10.97
CA ARG A 203 -12.42 -9.91 11.59
C ARG A 203 -11.01 -10.10 11.06
N SER A 204 -10.49 -9.04 10.43
CA SER A 204 -9.12 -8.96 9.92
C SER A 204 -8.23 -8.10 10.85
N HIS A 205 -7.21 -7.44 10.30
CA HIS A 205 -6.27 -6.62 11.06
C HIS A 205 -6.91 -5.32 11.52
N PRO A 206 -6.75 -4.91 12.79
CA PRO A 206 -7.41 -3.73 13.35
C PRO A 206 -7.02 -2.41 12.68
N PHE A 207 -5.76 -2.26 12.32
CA PHE A 207 -5.27 -1.29 11.34
C PHE A 207 -4.59 -2.08 10.24
N ASN A 208 -5.13 -2.02 9.03
CA ASN A 208 -4.58 -2.77 7.91
C ASN A 208 -3.78 -1.82 7.00
N PRO A 209 -2.43 -1.95 6.94
CA PRO A 209 -1.60 -1.07 6.12
C PRO A 209 -1.69 -1.36 4.63
N GLU A 210 -2.17 -2.55 4.27
CA GLU A 210 -2.33 -2.97 2.88
C GLU A 210 -3.47 -3.96 2.73
N ALA A 211 -4.50 -3.61 1.99
CA ALA A 211 -5.47 -4.58 1.50
C ALA A 211 -6.00 -4.12 0.15
N GLY A 212 -6.27 -5.08 -0.73
CA GLY A 212 -6.69 -4.76 -2.08
C GLY A 212 -7.48 -5.88 -2.73
N SER A 213 -7.75 -5.73 -4.01
CA SER A 213 -8.41 -6.72 -4.81
C SER A 213 -7.92 -6.66 -6.25
N VAL A 214 -8.69 -7.24 -7.16
CA VAL A 214 -8.42 -7.20 -8.59
C VAL A 214 -8.73 -5.83 -9.17
N GLY A 215 -8.13 -5.50 -10.30
CA GLY A 215 -8.41 -4.29 -11.08
C GLY A 215 -8.40 -4.60 -12.58
N SER A 216 -9.19 -3.86 -13.34
CA SER A 216 -9.19 -3.93 -14.79
C SER A 216 -9.28 -2.53 -15.37
N PRO A 217 -8.43 -2.19 -16.33
CA PRO A 217 -8.53 -0.92 -17.03
C PRO A 217 -9.70 -0.89 -17.99
N GLU A 218 -9.96 0.28 -18.57
CA GLU A 218 -10.86 0.47 -19.71
C GLU A 218 -10.35 -0.27 -20.96
N VAL A 219 -11.26 -0.59 -21.87
CA VAL A 219 -10.90 -1.34 -23.10
C VAL A 219 -9.88 -0.60 -23.97
N GLU A 220 -9.96 0.71 -24.03
CA GLU A 220 -9.02 1.57 -24.75
C GLU A 220 -7.60 1.47 -24.20
N SER A 221 -7.49 1.34 -22.87
CA SER A 221 -6.19 1.12 -22.23
C SER A 221 -5.64 -0.27 -22.57
N PHE A 222 -6.47 -1.31 -22.57
CA PHE A 222 -6.04 -2.64 -23.02
C PHE A 222 -5.54 -2.61 -24.45
N GLN A 223 -6.26 -1.95 -25.35
CA GLN A 223 -5.87 -1.81 -26.76
C GLN A 223 -4.53 -1.09 -26.95
N ALA A 224 -4.14 -0.24 -26.00
CA ALA A 224 -2.88 0.50 -26.06
C ALA A 224 -1.64 -0.35 -25.70
N PHE A 225 -1.80 -1.46 -24.97
CA PHE A 225 -0.65 -2.25 -24.52
C PHE A 225 -0.75 -3.77 -24.78
N MET A 226 -1.92 -4.29 -25.13
CA MET A 226 -2.13 -5.71 -25.43
C MET A 226 -2.30 -5.95 -26.93
N PRO A 227 -1.71 -7.01 -27.49
CA PRO A 227 -1.98 -7.43 -28.85
C PRO A 227 -3.46 -7.76 -29.08
N GLU A 228 -3.98 -7.44 -30.26
CA GLU A 228 -5.40 -7.66 -30.60
C GLU A 228 -5.82 -9.14 -30.49
N GLU A 229 -4.94 -10.08 -30.89
CA GLU A 229 -5.18 -11.51 -30.77
C GLU A 229 -5.35 -11.96 -29.31
N ASP A 230 -4.61 -11.36 -28.37
CA ASP A 230 -4.70 -11.67 -26.97
C ASP A 230 -5.98 -11.09 -26.36
N LEU A 231 -6.44 -9.93 -26.83
CA LEU A 231 -7.72 -9.35 -26.43
C LEU A 231 -8.90 -10.19 -26.91
N LYS A 232 -8.82 -10.80 -28.09
CA LYS A 232 -9.84 -11.75 -28.59
C LYS A 232 -9.86 -13.05 -27.78
N ALA A 233 -8.72 -13.42 -27.20
CA ALA A 233 -8.53 -14.62 -26.39
C ALA A 233 -8.47 -14.32 -24.87
N PHE A 234 -9.22 -13.32 -24.41
CA PHE A 234 -9.24 -12.90 -23.01
C PHE A 234 -9.64 -14.04 -22.04
N PRO A 235 -9.17 -14.01 -20.77
CA PRO A 235 -9.47 -15.04 -19.77
C PRO A 235 -10.96 -15.04 -19.39
N ARG A 236 -11.63 -16.18 -19.50
CA ARG A 236 -13.08 -16.27 -19.20
C ARG A 236 -13.39 -16.71 -17.78
N LYS A 237 -12.70 -17.73 -17.25
CA LYS A 237 -13.01 -18.31 -15.94
C LYS A 237 -11.82 -18.49 -14.99
N SER A 238 -10.63 -18.67 -15.51
CA SER A 238 -9.43 -18.97 -14.72
C SER A 238 -8.26 -18.11 -15.16
N ARG A 239 -7.19 -18.14 -14.38
CA ARG A 239 -5.93 -17.53 -14.81
C ARG A 239 -5.52 -18.07 -16.16
N THR A 240 -5.24 -17.20 -17.08
CA THR A 240 -4.76 -17.56 -18.40
C THR A 240 -3.34 -18.10 -18.37
N ARG A 241 -2.98 -18.88 -19.42
CA ARG A 241 -1.59 -19.24 -19.70
C ARG A 241 -0.96 -18.33 -20.77
N ASN A 242 -1.69 -17.35 -21.26
CA ASN A 242 -1.18 -16.39 -22.24
C ASN A 242 -0.07 -15.53 -21.60
N PRO A 243 1.13 -15.47 -22.22
CA PRO A 243 2.29 -14.79 -21.63
C PRO A 243 2.05 -13.29 -21.39
N ASN A 244 1.31 -12.61 -22.27
CA ASN A 244 1.07 -11.17 -22.14
C ASN A 244 0.13 -10.86 -20.96
N TRP A 245 -0.94 -11.63 -20.79
CA TRP A 245 -1.82 -11.51 -19.62
C TRP A 245 -1.07 -11.80 -18.33
N ILE A 246 -0.21 -12.84 -18.31
CA ILE A 246 0.63 -13.17 -17.14
C ILE A 246 1.61 -12.04 -16.85
N TYR A 247 2.25 -11.50 -17.90
CA TYR A 247 3.18 -10.37 -17.76
C TYR A 247 2.53 -9.15 -17.12
N HIS A 248 1.27 -8.85 -17.48
CA HIS A 248 0.49 -7.77 -16.89
C HIS A 248 -0.22 -8.18 -15.59
N LYS A 249 0.14 -9.32 -14.99
CA LYS A 249 -0.36 -9.76 -13.66
C LYS A 249 -1.85 -10.06 -13.62
N ASP A 250 -2.42 -10.65 -14.67
CA ASP A 250 -3.78 -11.19 -14.57
C ASP A 250 -3.90 -12.18 -13.40
N LEU A 251 -4.83 -11.91 -12.50
CA LEU A 251 -5.10 -12.75 -11.34
C LEU A 251 -6.25 -13.74 -11.57
N GLY A 252 -6.99 -13.54 -12.66
CA GLY A 252 -8.22 -14.27 -12.97
C GLY A 252 -9.39 -13.86 -12.08
N TYR A 253 -10.55 -13.77 -12.69
CA TYR A 253 -11.80 -13.39 -12.00
C TYR A 253 -12.67 -14.60 -11.61
N GLY A 254 -12.31 -15.81 -12.06
CA GLY A 254 -13.12 -17.00 -11.84
C GLY A 254 -14.53 -16.85 -12.39
N ASP A 255 -15.52 -17.28 -11.60
CA ASP A 255 -16.94 -17.17 -11.97
C ASP A 255 -17.58 -15.83 -11.59
N HIS A 256 -16.81 -14.88 -11.02
CA HIS A 256 -17.35 -13.61 -10.56
C HIS A 256 -17.86 -12.73 -11.70
N LEU A 257 -17.27 -12.83 -12.90
CA LEU A 257 -17.71 -12.05 -14.06
C LEU A 257 -19.12 -12.46 -14.53
N GLU A 258 -19.43 -13.75 -14.49
CA GLU A 258 -20.71 -14.28 -14.99
C GLU A 258 -21.94 -13.80 -14.18
N ARG A 259 -21.70 -13.23 -12.98
CA ARG A 259 -22.76 -12.59 -12.17
C ARG A 259 -23.39 -11.39 -12.86
N TYR A 260 -22.66 -10.74 -13.79
CA TYR A 260 -23.10 -9.51 -14.47
C TYR A 260 -23.58 -9.73 -15.90
N GLY A 261 -23.43 -10.95 -16.44
CA GLY A 261 -23.90 -11.31 -17.76
C GLY A 261 -23.01 -12.30 -18.49
N GLU A 262 -23.39 -12.58 -19.75
CA GLU A 262 -22.63 -13.44 -20.62
C GLU A 262 -21.39 -12.74 -21.17
N LEU A 263 -20.24 -13.40 -21.10
CA LEU A 263 -18.95 -12.88 -21.58
C LEU A 263 -18.80 -13.22 -23.09
N GLN A 264 -19.00 -12.24 -23.95
CA GLN A 264 -18.84 -12.43 -25.41
C GLN A 264 -17.64 -11.68 -25.95
N THR A 265 -17.38 -10.45 -25.47
CA THR A 265 -16.37 -9.53 -26.00
C THR A 265 -15.41 -9.07 -24.91
N ILE A 266 -14.30 -8.42 -25.30
CA ILE A 266 -13.37 -7.79 -24.37
C ILE A 266 -14.03 -6.61 -23.61
N GLU A 267 -14.98 -5.94 -24.26
CA GLU A 267 -15.76 -4.86 -23.64
C GLU A 267 -16.63 -5.41 -22.50
N ASP A 268 -17.24 -6.59 -22.68
CA ASP A 268 -17.98 -7.28 -21.60
C ASP A 268 -17.04 -7.65 -20.46
N TYR A 269 -15.88 -8.19 -20.79
CA TYR A 269 -14.86 -8.52 -19.79
C TYR A 269 -14.45 -7.30 -18.96
N CYS A 270 -14.08 -6.19 -19.61
CA CYS A 270 -13.70 -4.95 -18.91
C CYS A 270 -14.83 -4.45 -18.01
N ARG A 271 -16.04 -4.35 -18.56
CA ARG A 271 -17.20 -3.86 -17.82
C ARG A 271 -17.52 -4.72 -16.60
N TYR A 272 -17.53 -6.04 -16.75
CA TYR A 272 -17.84 -6.94 -15.64
C TYR A 272 -16.69 -7.01 -14.63
N ALA A 273 -15.45 -6.97 -15.09
CA ALA A 273 -14.29 -6.88 -14.21
C ALA A 273 -14.29 -5.61 -13.35
N GLN A 274 -14.70 -4.48 -13.92
CA GLN A 274 -14.87 -3.22 -13.18
C GLN A 274 -16.05 -3.27 -12.20
N LEU A 275 -17.14 -3.97 -12.53
CA LEU A 275 -18.24 -4.20 -11.59
C LEU A 275 -17.82 -5.10 -10.42
N VAL A 276 -17.05 -6.16 -10.67
CA VAL A 276 -16.44 -6.97 -9.61
C VAL A 276 -15.54 -6.09 -8.72
N ASN A 277 -14.69 -5.27 -9.34
CA ASN A 277 -13.83 -4.36 -8.61
C ASN A 277 -14.63 -3.38 -7.75
N TYR A 278 -15.69 -2.77 -8.32
CA TYR A 278 -16.58 -1.89 -7.57
C TYR A 278 -17.18 -2.57 -6.34
N ASP A 279 -17.73 -3.78 -6.50
CA ASP A 279 -18.34 -4.52 -5.39
C ASP A 279 -17.29 -4.91 -4.33
N GLN A 280 -16.06 -5.26 -4.74
CA GLN A 280 -14.98 -5.55 -3.80
C GLN A 280 -14.62 -4.33 -2.97
N TYR A 281 -14.28 -3.19 -3.60
CA TYR A 281 -13.85 -1.99 -2.88
C TYR A 281 -15.00 -1.35 -2.07
N ARG A 282 -16.23 -1.41 -2.56
CA ARG A 282 -17.39 -0.97 -1.81
C ARG A 282 -17.60 -1.80 -0.56
N SER A 283 -17.67 -3.13 -0.70
CA SER A 283 -17.85 -4.05 0.43
C SER A 283 -16.71 -3.96 1.45
N PHE A 284 -15.50 -3.81 0.95
CA PHE A 284 -14.30 -3.60 1.73
C PHE A 284 -14.39 -2.32 2.58
N MET A 285 -14.69 -1.18 1.99
CA MET A 285 -14.79 0.09 2.72
C MET A 285 -15.99 0.12 3.66
N GLU A 286 -17.16 -0.37 3.23
CA GLU A 286 -18.37 -0.44 4.05
C GLU A 286 -18.20 -1.44 5.21
N GLY A 287 -17.62 -2.62 4.95
CA GLY A 287 -17.37 -3.65 5.96
C GLY A 287 -16.44 -3.17 7.06
N TRP A 288 -15.33 -2.52 6.70
CA TRP A 288 -14.43 -1.92 7.71
C TRP A 288 -15.11 -0.78 8.47
N ALA A 289 -15.85 0.08 7.79
CA ALA A 289 -16.56 1.18 8.42
C ALA A 289 -17.69 0.71 9.35
N SER A 290 -18.35 -0.40 9.05
CA SER A 290 -19.43 -0.95 9.89
C SER A 290 -18.95 -1.41 11.27
N HIS A 291 -17.67 -1.76 11.38
CA HIS A 291 -17.01 -2.14 12.64
C HIS A 291 -15.98 -1.10 13.11
N MET A 292 -16.14 0.15 12.70
CA MET A 292 -15.29 1.26 13.09
C MET A 292 -15.26 1.40 14.61
N TRP A 293 -14.05 1.47 15.16
CA TRP A 293 -13.70 1.57 16.57
C TRP A 293 -13.89 0.30 17.40
N ASP A 294 -14.70 -0.64 16.97
CA ASP A 294 -14.84 -1.94 17.62
C ASP A 294 -13.76 -2.90 17.14
N TRP A 295 -13.75 -3.23 15.85
CA TRP A 295 -12.73 -4.09 15.28
C TRP A 295 -11.59 -3.28 14.65
N TYR A 296 -11.91 -2.14 14.03
CA TYR A 296 -11.03 -1.43 13.11
C TYR A 296 -10.80 0.03 13.48
N THR A 297 -9.55 0.47 13.27
CA THR A 297 -9.13 1.87 13.42
C THR A 297 -8.72 2.50 12.08
N GLY A 298 -8.49 1.70 11.06
CA GLY A 298 -8.16 2.22 9.75
C GLY A 298 -7.73 1.14 8.75
N ILE A 299 -7.71 1.55 7.49
CA ILE A 299 -7.35 0.72 6.36
C ILE A 299 -6.72 1.53 5.23
N LEU A 300 -5.70 0.97 4.60
CA LEU A 300 -5.04 1.52 3.42
C LEU A 300 -5.21 0.57 2.24
N ILE A 301 -5.69 1.10 1.12
CA ILE A 301 -5.85 0.33 -0.11
C ILE A 301 -4.49 0.02 -0.73
N TRP A 302 -4.25 -1.21 -1.09
CA TRP A 302 -3.17 -1.60 -1.99
C TRP A 302 -3.71 -1.73 -3.41
N LYS A 303 -3.45 -0.80 -4.31
CA LYS A 303 -2.81 0.49 -4.15
C LYS A 303 -3.59 1.55 -4.92
N THR A 304 -3.39 2.82 -4.60
CA THR A 304 -4.14 3.90 -5.24
C THR A 304 -3.48 4.41 -6.51
N GLN A 305 -2.25 4.02 -6.76
CA GLN A 305 -1.58 4.35 -8.01
C GLN A 305 -0.36 3.43 -8.28
N ASN A 306 0.09 3.39 -9.52
CA ASN A 306 1.09 2.47 -10.02
C ASN A 306 1.77 3.02 -11.28
N PRO A 307 3.11 2.97 -11.40
CA PRO A 307 3.81 3.40 -12.61
C PRO A 307 3.75 2.37 -13.73
N TRP A 308 3.28 1.17 -13.44
CA TRP A 308 3.25 0.02 -14.32
C TRP A 308 1.82 -0.36 -14.70
N THR A 309 1.59 -0.64 -15.98
CA THR A 309 0.29 -1.11 -16.46
C THR A 309 0.07 -2.56 -16.04
N ALA A 310 -0.56 -2.76 -14.88
CA ALA A 310 -0.88 -4.06 -14.31
C ALA A 310 -2.40 -4.25 -14.17
N LEU A 311 -2.82 -5.53 -14.21
CA LEU A 311 -4.22 -5.96 -14.01
C LEU A 311 -4.47 -6.31 -12.54
N ARG A 312 -3.79 -5.63 -11.66
CA ARG A 312 -3.90 -5.76 -10.22
C ARG A 312 -3.99 -4.37 -9.61
N GLY A 313 -5.07 -4.12 -8.91
CA GLY A 313 -5.28 -2.88 -8.18
C GLY A 313 -4.34 -2.72 -7.01
#